data_bfc9b23556db5210f4ba43cad276c0d5
#
_entry.id   bfc9b23556db5210f4ba43cad276c0d5
#
_cell.length_a   1.000
_cell.length_b   1.000
_cell.length_c   1.000
_cell.angle_alpha   90.00
_cell.angle_beta   90.00
_cell.angle_gamma   90.00
#
_symmetry.space_group_name_H-M   'P 1'
#
loop_
_entity.id
_entity.type
_entity.pdbx_description
1 polymer ?
#
loop_
_entity_poly.entity_id
_entity_poly.type
_entity_poly.pdbx_seq_one_letter_code
_entity_poly.pdbx_strand_id
1 'polypeptide(L)'
;MTLWVSSTSLIAPIRSAIIQDVENMHAAGSATMGYYYFDFRDVKKQDSYGLLSSLVSQLSVESDSCYNILSRVYLDHSSGNRKPSIRVLKKCMTNMLKLPGQGPIYVVVDALDECPNFPGRPSARDEILMLIEELVDLKLPNVHLCVASRPEIDIRLVLEPLTTLQISVHDEIGQKEDITAYIQSVVRSDRNMGRWRPEDQNLVIETLSTNSNGM
;
A
#
# COMPACT_ATOMS: atom_id res chain seq x y z
N MET A 1 -1.08 0.33 -15.34
CA MET A 1 -1.10 1.71 -14.78
C MET A 1 -0.44 1.69 -13.41
N THR A 2 0.41 2.63 -13.12
CA THR A 2 1.04 2.75 -11.79
C THR A 2 0.56 4.03 -11.13
N LEU A 3 -0.06 3.91 -9.96
CA LEU A 3 -0.50 5.01 -9.12
C LEU A 3 0.40 5.08 -7.88
N TRP A 4 0.91 6.27 -7.58
CA TRP A 4 1.59 6.52 -6.32
C TRP A 4 0.87 7.59 -5.51
N VAL A 5 0.49 7.23 -4.27
CA VAL A 5 -0.12 8.13 -3.31
C VAL A 5 0.94 8.50 -2.27
N SER A 6 1.36 9.75 -2.28
CA SER A 6 2.35 10.25 -1.33
C SER A 6 1.72 11.14 -0.27
N SER A 7 2.05 10.91 1.01
CA SER A 7 1.58 11.75 2.11
C SER A 7 2.52 11.67 3.31
N THR A 8 2.63 12.76 4.08
CA THR A 8 3.41 12.79 5.32
C THR A 8 2.60 12.44 6.57
N SER A 9 1.27 12.54 6.59
CA SER A 9 0.53 12.36 7.86
C SER A 9 -0.91 11.86 7.83
N LEU A 10 -1.64 11.94 6.72
CA LEU A 10 -3.07 11.60 6.67
C LEU A 10 -3.45 10.79 5.42
N ILE A 11 -2.73 9.69 5.21
CA ILE A 11 -2.99 8.77 4.10
C ILE A 11 -4.36 8.08 4.26
N ALA A 12 -4.87 7.98 5.49
CA ALA A 12 -6.02 7.14 5.81
C ALA A 12 -7.29 7.41 4.97
N PRO A 13 -7.78 8.63 4.75
CA PRO A 13 -9.04 8.81 4.02
C PRO A 13 -8.95 8.51 2.53
N ILE A 14 -7.94 9.06 1.82
CA ILE A 14 -7.80 8.86 0.35
C ILE A 14 -7.38 7.43 0.05
N ARG A 15 -6.46 6.88 0.84
CA ARG A 15 -6.08 5.48 0.78
C ARG A 15 -7.29 4.57 0.98
N SER A 16 -8.11 4.85 2.02
CA SER A 16 -9.33 4.11 2.30
C SER A 16 -10.33 4.21 1.15
N ALA A 17 -10.49 5.36 0.51
CA ALA A 17 -11.38 5.53 -0.62
C ALA A 17 -10.94 4.70 -1.84
N ILE A 18 -9.65 4.78 -2.23
CA ILE A 18 -9.13 3.99 -3.37
C ILE A 18 -9.23 2.48 -3.07
N ILE A 19 -8.83 2.05 -1.87
CA ILE A 19 -8.93 0.65 -1.47
C ILE A 19 -10.38 0.21 -1.47
N GLN A 20 -11.29 1.01 -0.91
CA GLN A 20 -12.72 0.71 -0.85
C GLN A 20 -13.34 0.58 -2.26
N ASP A 21 -12.96 1.44 -3.20
CA ASP A 21 -13.42 1.34 -4.58
C ASP A 21 -12.93 0.04 -5.24
N VAL A 22 -11.65 -0.33 -5.04
CA VAL A 22 -11.10 -1.58 -5.54
C VAL A 22 -11.75 -2.80 -4.86
N GLU A 23 -11.99 -2.74 -3.55
CA GLU A 23 -12.72 -3.77 -2.81
C GLU A 23 -14.16 -3.94 -3.32
N ASN A 24 -14.85 -2.83 -3.62
CA ASN A 24 -16.18 -2.87 -4.21
C ASN A 24 -16.17 -3.52 -5.61
N MET A 25 -15.17 -3.20 -6.44
CA MET A 25 -14.98 -3.84 -7.75
C MET A 25 -14.68 -5.34 -7.61
N HIS A 26 -13.84 -5.71 -6.65
CA HIS A 26 -13.53 -7.10 -6.34
C HIS A 26 -14.77 -7.86 -5.85
N ALA A 27 -15.52 -7.30 -4.90
CA ALA A 27 -16.76 -7.89 -4.40
C ALA A 27 -17.84 -8.06 -5.48
N ALA A 28 -17.85 -7.16 -6.48
CA ALA A 28 -18.72 -7.27 -7.65
C ALA A 28 -18.22 -8.28 -8.71
N GLY A 29 -17.06 -8.93 -8.48
CA GLY A 29 -16.45 -9.86 -9.44
C GLY A 29 -15.91 -9.19 -10.71
N SER A 30 -15.76 -7.87 -10.72
CA SER A 30 -15.29 -7.09 -11.88
C SER A 30 -13.79 -6.85 -11.89
N ALA A 31 -13.09 -7.14 -10.79
CA ALA A 31 -11.65 -7.01 -10.66
C ALA A 31 -11.07 -8.04 -9.67
N THR A 32 -9.81 -8.38 -9.86
CA THR A 32 -8.99 -9.13 -8.90
C THR A 32 -8.19 -8.15 -8.06
N MET A 33 -8.06 -8.42 -6.76
CA MET A 33 -7.29 -7.57 -5.85
C MET A 33 -6.26 -8.38 -5.06
N GLY A 34 -5.03 -7.87 -5.00
CA GLY A 34 -4.01 -8.29 -4.05
C GLY A 34 -3.57 -7.09 -3.22
N TYR A 35 -3.60 -7.23 -1.92
CA TYR A 35 -3.29 -6.14 -0.99
C TYR A 35 -2.21 -6.55 -0.01
N TYR A 36 -1.25 -5.65 0.24
CA TYR A 36 -0.24 -5.81 1.28
C TYR A 36 0.05 -4.49 1.98
N TYR A 37 0.17 -4.59 3.30
CA TYR A 37 0.45 -3.47 4.18
C TYR A 37 1.72 -3.76 4.99
N PHE A 38 2.71 -2.87 4.91
CA PHE A 38 3.91 -2.92 5.75
C PHE A 38 3.59 -2.42 7.16
N ASP A 39 4.25 -2.99 8.16
CA ASP A 39 4.13 -2.56 9.56
C ASP A 39 5.51 -2.70 10.24
N PHE A 40 6.09 -1.58 10.64
CA PHE A 40 7.39 -1.55 11.31
C PHE A 40 7.42 -2.29 12.66
N ARG A 41 6.25 -2.61 13.23
CA ARG A 41 6.11 -3.37 14.47
C ARG A 41 6.04 -4.88 14.27
N ASP A 42 5.75 -5.34 13.05
CA ASP A 42 5.65 -6.75 12.72
C ASP A 42 6.75 -7.17 11.73
N VAL A 43 7.80 -7.80 12.26
CA VAL A 43 8.96 -8.26 11.46
C VAL A 43 8.57 -9.13 10.26
N LYS A 44 7.43 -9.83 10.32
CA LYS A 44 6.93 -10.66 9.21
C LYS A 44 6.33 -9.82 8.07
N LYS A 45 6.09 -8.54 8.33
CA LYS A 45 5.52 -7.59 7.38
C LYS A 45 6.52 -6.53 6.94
N GLN A 46 7.82 -6.86 6.93
CA GLN A 46 8.89 -5.91 6.66
C GLN A 46 9.81 -6.34 5.52
N ASP A 47 9.49 -7.42 4.80
CA ASP A 47 10.38 -7.94 3.77
C ASP A 47 9.63 -8.34 2.48
N SER A 48 10.41 -8.56 1.42
CA SER A 48 9.94 -8.98 0.12
C SER A 48 9.30 -10.38 0.12
N TYR A 49 9.71 -11.24 1.07
CA TYR A 49 9.12 -12.57 1.22
C TYR A 49 7.67 -12.51 1.73
N GLY A 50 7.44 -11.71 2.77
CA GLY A 50 6.10 -11.48 3.32
C GLY A 50 5.15 -10.89 2.28
N LEU A 51 5.59 -9.85 1.57
CA LEU A 51 4.85 -9.24 0.47
C LEU A 51 4.46 -10.28 -0.60
N LEU A 52 5.44 -10.98 -1.16
CA LEU A 52 5.20 -11.95 -2.24
C LEU A 52 4.34 -13.12 -1.80
N SER A 53 4.59 -13.66 -0.60
CA SER A 53 3.80 -14.78 -0.07
C SER A 53 2.33 -14.40 0.11
N SER A 54 2.08 -13.19 0.63
CA SER A 54 0.72 -12.68 0.81
C SER A 54 0.01 -12.48 -0.53
N LEU A 55 0.64 -11.76 -1.47
CA LEU A 55 0.05 -11.49 -2.78
C LEU A 55 -0.21 -12.77 -3.59
N VAL A 56 0.76 -13.71 -3.61
CA VAL A 56 0.59 -15.00 -4.31
C VAL A 56 -0.56 -15.81 -3.69
N SER A 57 -0.69 -15.81 -2.36
CA SER A 57 -1.78 -16.48 -1.67
C SER A 57 -3.14 -15.87 -2.03
N GLN A 58 -3.25 -14.53 -2.01
CA GLN A 58 -4.49 -13.83 -2.37
C GLN A 58 -4.86 -14.08 -3.84
N LEU A 59 -3.92 -13.91 -4.76
CA LEU A 59 -4.16 -14.15 -6.18
C LEU A 59 -4.52 -15.61 -6.49
N SER A 60 -4.06 -16.57 -5.68
CA SER A 60 -4.31 -18.00 -5.91
C SER A 60 -5.77 -18.40 -5.74
N VAL A 61 -6.56 -17.65 -4.97
CA VAL A 61 -7.98 -17.95 -4.72
C VAL A 61 -8.89 -17.34 -5.78
N GLU A 62 -8.37 -16.48 -6.65
CA GLU A 62 -9.16 -15.75 -7.65
C GLU A 62 -9.58 -16.62 -8.84
N SER A 63 -8.82 -17.67 -9.15
CA SER A 63 -9.18 -18.61 -10.22
C SER A 63 -8.50 -19.97 -10.05
N ASP A 64 -9.13 -21.01 -10.62
CA ASP A 64 -8.56 -22.35 -10.66
C ASP A 64 -7.17 -22.38 -11.34
N SER A 65 -6.96 -21.53 -12.34
CA SER A 65 -5.68 -21.41 -13.03
C SER A 65 -4.59 -20.85 -12.12
N CYS A 66 -4.89 -19.80 -11.32
CA CYS A 66 -3.99 -19.27 -10.31
C CYS A 66 -3.72 -20.29 -9.21
N TYR A 67 -4.76 -20.96 -8.72
CA TYR A 67 -4.65 -22.04 -7.74
C TYR A 67 -3.72 -23.15 -8.22
N ASN A 68 -3.86 -23.59 -9.47
CA ASN A 68 -3.02 -24.64 -10.06
C ASN A 68 -1.53 -24.25 -10.14
N ILE A 69 -1.25 -22.96 -10.38
CA ILE A 69 0.14 -22.44 -10.38
C ILE A 69 0.73 -22.57 -8.97
N LEU A 70 0.01 -22.12 -7.93
CA LEU A 70 0.47 -22.21 -6.55
C LEU A 70 0.60 -23.67 -6.09
N SER A 71 -0.38 -24.52 -6.43
CA SER A 71 -0.37 -25.95 -6.08
C SER A 71 0.87 -26.66 -6.61
N ARG A 72 1.32 -26.36 -7.83
CA ARG A 72 2.57 -26.91 -8.37
C ARG A 72 3.77 -26.47 -7.53
N VAL A 73 3.86 -25.19 -7.18
CA VAL A 73 4.93 -24.69 -6.30
C VAL A 73 4.92 -25.39 -4.96
N TYR A 74 3.73 -25.62 -4.36
CA TYR A 74 3.57 -26.33 -3.11
C TYR A 74 4.08 -27.78 -3.21
N LEU A 75 3.71 -28.51 -4.26
CA LEU A 75 4.16 -29.89 -4.50
C LEU A 75 5.67 -29.97 -4.72
N ASP A 76 6.24 -29.06 -5.53
CA ASP A 76 7.68 -29.00 -5.81
C ASP A 76 8.52 -28.71 -4.56
N HIS A 77 7.90 -28.11 -3.53
CA HIS A 77 8.53 -27.81 -2.24
C HIS A 77 8.16 -28.83 -1.15
N SER A 78 8.06 -30.10 -1.52
CA SER A 78 7.80 -31.22 -0.61
C SER A 78 6.51 -31.04 0.20
N SER A 79 5.42 -30.65 -0.48
CA SER A 79 4.10 -30.40 0.12
C SER A 79 4.15 -29.43 1.31
N GLY A 80 4.89 -28.33 1.13
CA GLY A 80 5.00 -27.27 2.14
C GLY A 80 6.08 -27.46 3.21
N ASN A 81 6.83 -28.58 3.17
CA ASN A 81 7.93 -28.82 4.12
C ASN A 81 9.17 -27.92 3.86
N ARG A 82 9.27 -27.33 2.69
CA ARG A 82 10.34 -26.38 2.33
C ARG A 82 9.72 -25.04 1.92
N LYS A 83 10.22 -23.95 2.48
CA LYS A 83 9.82 -22.61 2.06
C LYS A 83 10.31 -22.35 0.63
N PRO A 84 9.45 -21.87 -0.29
CA PRO A 84 9.89 -21.43 -1.60
C PRO A 84 10.83 -20.21 -1.46
N SER A 85 11.80 -20.08 -2.35
CA SER A 85 12.66 -18.89 -2.38
C SER A 85 11.89 -17.68 -2.94
N ILE A 86 12.37 -16.46 -2.67
CA ILE A 86 11.84 -15.21 -3.25
C ILE A 86 11.77 -15.31 -4.78
N ARG A 87 12.77 -15.89 -5.43
CA ARG A 87 12.78 -16.11 -6.88
C ARG A 87 11.62 -17.00 -7.35
N VAL A 88 11.26 -18.03 -6.59
CA VAL A 88 10.15 -18.92 -6.91
C VAL A 88 8.83 -18.18 -6.74
N LEU A 89 8.67 -17.40 -5.66
CA LEU A 89 7.48 -16.60 -5.42
C LEU A 89 7.31 -15.50 -6.50
N LYS A 90 8.37 -14.81 -6.89
CA LYS A 90 8.35 -13.85 -8.01
C LYS A 90 7.88 -14.52 -9.30
N LYS A 91 8.42 -15.69 -9.62
CA LYS A 91 8.01 -16.45 -10.82
C LYS A 91 6.54 -16.90 -10.72
N CYS A 92 6.11 -17.35 -9.55
CA CYS A 92 4.73 -17.75 -9.29
C CYS A 92 3.78 -16.58 -9.53
N MET A 93 4.03 -15.43 -8.91
CA MET A 93 3.25 -14.20 -9.08
C MET A 93 3.22 -13.74 -10.56
N THR A 94 4.38 -13.68 -11.22
CA THR A 94 4.46 -13.30 -12.64
C THR A 94 3.64 -14.23 -13.53
N ASN A 95 3.65 -15.53 -13.28
CA ASN A 95 2.86 -16.49 -14.04
C ASN A 95 1.35 -16.30 -13.82
N MET A 96 0.94 -16.00 -12.58
CA MET A 96 -0.46 -15.68 -12.28
C MET A 96 -0.91 -14.40 -13.01
N LEU A 97 -0.12 -13.33 -12.93
CA LEU A 97 -0.44 -12.05 -13.59
C LEU A 97 -0.50 -12.15 -15.12
N LYS A 98 0.25 -13.07 -15.72
CA LYS A 98 0.29 -13.30 -17.18
C LYS A 98 -0.77 -14.26 -17.72
N LEU A 99 -1.63 -14.81 -16.88
CA LEU A 99 -2.70 -15.69 -17.36
C LEU A 99 -3.62 -14.94 -18.34
N PRO A 100 -3.98 -15.54 -19.46
CA PRO A 100 -4.84 -14.90 -20.44
C PRO A 100 -6.30 -14.83 -19.93
N GLY A 101 -7.04 -13.84 -20.43
CA GLY A 101 -8.48 -13.71 -20.17
C GLY A 101 -8.84 -13.18 -18.78
N GLN A 102 -7.87 -12.70 -18.00
CA GLN A 102 -8.15 -12.05 -16.73
C GLN A 102 -8.65 -10.62 -16.93
N GLY A 103 -9.60 -10.22 -16.08
CA GLY A 103 -10.01 -8.83 -15.92
C GLY A 103 -8.92 -7.94 -15.31
N PRO A 104 -9.27 -6.72 -14.89
CA PRO A 104 -8.36 -5.84 -14.17
C PRO A 104 -7.84 -6.50 -12.88
N ILE A 105 -6.53 -6.39 -12.65
CA ILE A 105 -5.86 -6.88 -11.45
C ILE A 105 -5.24 -5.68 -10.74
N TYR A 106 -5.65 -5.43 -9.52
CA TYR A 106 -5.12 -4.37 -8.67
C TYR A 106 -4.17 -4.96 -7.63
N VAL A 107 -2.92 -4.52 -7.66
CA VAL A 107 -1.93 -4.84 -6.63
C VAL A 107 -1.71 -3.57 -5.79
N VAL A 108 -2.13 -3.64 -4.54
CA VAL A 108 -2.03 -2.51 -3.61
C VAL A 108 -0.94 -2.79 -2.59
N VAL A 109 0.05 -1.91 -2.55
CA VAL A 109 1.17 -1.94 -1.60
C VAL A 109 1.10 -0.69 -0.74
N ASP A 110 0.92 -0.88 0.54
CA ASP A 110 0.65 0.20 1.47
C ASP A 110 1.73 0.35 2.53
N ALA A 111 1.92 1.60 2.99
CA ALA A 111 2.91 1.97 4.00
C ALA A 111 4.33 1.50 3.65
N LEU A 112 4.75 1.65 2.38
CA LEU A 112 6.07 1.22 1.91
C LEU A 112 7.22 1.86 2.71
N ASP A 113 7.03 3.07 3.23
CA ASP A 113 7.98 3.76 4.10
C ASP A 113 8.21 3.04 5.45
N GLU A 114 7.29 2.18 5.88
CA GLU A 114 7.46 1.35 7.08
C GLU A 114 8.37 0.12 6.86
N CYS A 115 8.71 -0.17 5.60
CA CYS A 115 9.70 -1.18 5.29
C CYS A 115 11.11 -0.68 5.65
N PRO A 116 11.92 -1.47 6.38
CA PRO A 116 13.24 -1.03 6.83
C PRO A 116 14.20 -0.69 5.69
N ASN A 117 14.85 0.48 5.80
CA ASN A 117 15.93 0.91 4.91
C ASN A 117 17.23 1.06 5.72
N PHE A 118 18.13 0.08 5.64
CA PHE A 118 19.40 0.10 6.36
C PHE A 118 20.56 0.39 5.40
N PRO A 119 21.39 1.40 5.68
CA PRO A 119 22.53 1.76 4.82
C PRO A 119 23.57 0.62 4.75
N GLY A 120 24.15 0.43 3.56
CA GLY A 120 25.32 -0.43 3.34
C GLY A 120 25.04 -1.87 2.87
N ARG A 121 23.78 -2.24 2.63
CA ARG A 121 23.34 -3.49 1.95
C ARG A 121 22.08 -3.19 1.14
N PRO A 122 21.75 -3.99 0.10
CA PRO A 122 20.38 -3.96 -0.40
C PRO A 122 19.46 -4.16 0.80
N SER A 123 18.68 -3.12 1.12
CA SER A 123 17.72 -3.18 2.23
C SER A 123 16.48 -3.96 1.80
N ALA A 124 15.64 -4.36 2.76
CA ALA A 124 14.36 -4.96 2.42
C ALA A 124 13.52 -4.02 1.54
N ARG A 125 13.61 -2.71 1.77
CA ARG A 125 12.95 -1.69 0.95
C ARG A 125 13.51 -1.64 -0.48
N ASP A 126 14.84 -1.70 -0.65
CA ASP A 126 15.46 -1.74 -1.99
C ASP A 126 14.98 -2.96 -2.79
N GLU A 127 14.90 -4.14 -2.15
CA GLU A 127 14.38 -5.34 -2.79
C GLU A 127 12.92 -5.19 -3.25
N ILE A 128 12.11 -4.47 -2.48
CA ILE A 128 10.70 -4.22 -2.81
C ILE A 128 10.59 -3.18 -3.92
N LEU A 129 11.38 -2.12 -3.90
CA LEU A 129 11.43 -1.13 -4.96
C LEU A 129 11.85 -1.78 -6.29
N MET A 130 12.88 -2.63 -6.28
CA MET A 130 13.26 -3.44 -7.46
C MET A 130 12.14 -4.38 -7.92
N LEU A 131 11.38 -4.98 -7.00
CA LEU A 131 10.24 -5.81 -7.36
C LEU A 131 9.13 -4.99 -8.04
N ILE A 132 8.89 -3.78 -7.57
CA ILE A 132 7.93 -2.83 -8.18
C ILE A 132 8.36 -2.48 -9.61
N GLU A 133 9.64 -2.16 -9.81
CA GLU A 133 10.21 -1.91 -11.15
C GLU A 133 10.00 -3.13 -12.07
N GLU A 134 10.35 -4.33 -11.60
CA GLU A 134 10.15 -5.58 -12.34
C GLU A 134 8.68 -5.79 -12.74
N LEU A 135 7.73 -5.49 -11.84
CA LEU A 135 6.30 -5.62 -12.12
C LEU A 135 5.81 -4.62 -13.17
N VAL A 136 6.27 -3.37 -13.08
CA VAL A 136 5.95 -2.33 -14.07
C VAL A 136 6.53 -2.69 -15.44
N ASP A 137 7.74 -3.22 -15.48
CA ASP A 137 8.42 -3.64 -16.71
C ASP A 137 7.75 -4.83 -17.42
N LEU A 138 6.90 -5.59 -16.73
CA LEU A 138 6.07 -6.61 -17.38
C LEU A 138 5.09 -6.02 -18.40
N LYS A 139 4.76 -4.73 -18.29
CA LYS A 139 3.88 -3.96 -19.21
C LYS A 139 2.53 -4.65 -19.47
N LEU A 140 1.97 -5.28 -18.45
CA LEU A 140 0.68 -5.95 -18.53
C LEU A 140 -0.46 -4.92 -18.48
N PRO A 141 -1.29 -4.80 -19.53
CA PRO A 141 -2.27 -3.72 -19.63
C PRO A 141 -3.40 -3.82 -18.60
N ASN A 142 -3.68 -5.02 -18.11
CA ASN A 142 -4.71 -5.29 -17.11
C ASN A 142 -4.20 -5.23 -15.67
N VAL A 143 -2.89 -5.03 -15.45
CA VAL A 143 -2.32 -4.91 -14.11
C VAL A 143 -2.20 -3.44 -13.71
N HIS A 144 -2.76 -3.12 -12.56
CA HIS A 144 -2.73 -1.81 -11.95
C HIS A 144 -2.01 -1.90 -10.60
N LEU A 145 -0.92 -1.15 -10.47
CA LEU A 145 -0.15 -1.09 -9.24
C LEU A 145 -0.46 0.21 -8.51
N CYS A 146 -0.90 0.11 -7.27
CA CYS A 146 -1.14 1.25 -6.38
C CYS A 146 -0.16 1.15 -5.21
N VAL A 147 0.69 2.16 -5.05
CA VAL A 147 1.65 2.24 -3.95
C VAL A 147 1.33 3.44 -3.09
N ALA A 148 1.23 3.25 -1.78
CA ALA A 148 1.08 4.33 -0.82
C ALA A 148 2.29 4.38 0.12
N SER A 149 2.85 5.57 0.32
CA SER A 149 4.02 5.77 1.17
C SER A 149 4.23 7.24 1.54
N ARG A 150 5.07 7.49 2.54
CA ARG A 150 5.68 8.81 2.69
C ARG A 150 6.67 9.06 1.55
N PRO A 151 6.85 10.34 1.14
CA PRO A 151 7.73 10.70 0.01
C PRO A 151 9.21 10.73 0.43
N GLU A 152 9.74 9.60 0.94
CA GLU A 152 11.16 9.48 1.25
C GLU A 152 12.00 9.51 -0.03
N ILE A 153 13.25 9.97 0.04
CA ILE A 153 14.11 10.26 -1.12
C ILE A 153 14.32 9.00 -1.98
N ASP A 154 14.60 7.86 -1.36
CA ASP A 154 14.83 6.58 -2.03
C ASP A 154 13.57 6.09 -2.75
N ILE A 155 12.41 6.22 -2.10
CA ILE A 155 11.10 5.87 -2.68
C ILE A 155 10.78 6.77 -3.88
N ARG A 156 10.98 8.08 -3.72
CA ARG A 156 10.73 9.07 -4.78
C ARG A 156 11.55 8.80 -6.03
N LEU A 157 12.86 8.57 -5.85
CA LEU A 157 13.78 8.34 -6.97
C LEU A 157 13.36 7.14 -7.84
N VAL A 158 12.75 6.13 -7.25
CA VAL A 158 12.28 4.95 -7.97
C VAL A 158 10.85 5.12 -8.49
N LEU A 159 9.92 5.60 -7.66
CA LEU A 159 8.51 5.62 -8.01
C LEU A 159 8.13 6.76 -8.96
N GLU A 160 8.71 7.96 -8.83
CA GLU A 160 8.37 9.09 -9.69
C GLU A 160 8.48 8.78 -11.20
N PRO A 161 9.59 8.17 -11.70
CA PRO A 161 9.70 7.84 -13.12
C PRO A 161 8.79 6.70 -13.58
N LEU A 162 8.32 5.84 -12.67
CA LEU A 162 7.45 4.70 -12.98
C LEU A 162 5.96 5.06 -12.94
N THR A 163 5.62 6.18 -12.31
CA THR A 163 4.25 6.55 -11.98
C THR A 163 3.52 7.16 -13.17
N THR A 164 2.35 6.61 -13.49
CA THR A 164 1.44 7.18 -14.51
C THR A 164 0.55 8.28 -13.92
N LEU A 165 0.19 8.13 -12.65
CA LEU A 165 -0.62 9.08 -11.90
C LEU A 165 -0.07 9.20 -10.48
N GLN A 166 0.29 10.41 -10.07
CA GLN A 166 0.71 10.73 -8.71
C GLN A 166 -0.36 11.56 -8.03
N ILE A 167 -0.74 11.16 -6.81
CA ILE A 167 -1.60 11.94 -5.93
C ILE A 167 -0.77 12.34 -4.72
N SER A 168 -0.54 13.63 -4.56
CA SER A 168 0.09 14.19 -3.36
C SER A 168 -1.01 14.74 -2.45
N VAL A 169 -1.13 14.14 -1.28
CA VAL A 169 -2.14 14.57 -0.30
C VAL A 169 -1.79 15.94 0.30
N HIS A 170 -0.56 16.42 0.13
CA HIS A 170 -0.14 17.75 0.62
C HIS A 170 -0.62 18.92 -0.22
N ASP A 171 -0.92 18.69 -1.50
CA ASP A 171 -1.23 19.75 -2.45
C ASP A 171 -2.74 20.01 -2.57
N GLU A 172 -3.58 19.27 -1.87
CA GLU A 172 -5.03 19.46 -1.94
C GLU A 172 -5.50 20.54 -0.94
N ILE A 173 -6.12 21.57 -1.51
CA ILE A 173 -6.65 22.76 -0.82
C ILE A 173 -7.65 22.40 0.31
N GLY A 174 -8.29 21.22 0.26
CA GLY A 174 -9.24 20.74 1.27
C GLY A 174 -8.62 20.11 2.54
N GLN A 175 -7.35 19.71 2.50
CA GLN A 175 -6.76 18.96 3.62
C GLN A 175 -6.69 19.74 4.93
N LYS A 176 -6.36 21.04 4.85
CA LYS A 176 -6.29 21.90 6.03
C LYS A 176 -7.67 22.11 6.66
N GLU A 177 -8.70 22.18 5.84
CA GLU A 177 -10.09 22.30 6.28
C GLU A 177 -10.56 21.01 6.95
N ASP A 178 -10.26 19.85 6.38
CA ASP A 178 -10.61 18.53 6.93
C ASP A 178 -9.89 18.26 8.25
N ILE A 179 -8.59 18.56 8.35
CA ILE A 179 -7.82 18.46 9.59
C ILE A 179 -8.43 19.38 10.66
N THR A 180 -8.72 20.62 10.31
CA THR A 180 -9.31 21.58 11.22
C THR A 180 -10.68 21.12 11.70
N ALA A 181 -11.53 20.61 10.80
CA ALA A 181 -12.84 20.06 11.13
C ALA A 181 -12.72 18.85 12.06
N TYR A 182 -11.78 17.94 11.79
CA TYR A 182 -11.50 16.79 12.66
C TYR A 182 -11.04 17.22 14.05
N ILE A 183 -10.06 18.13 14.16
CA ILE A 183 -9.55 18.65 15.43
C ILE A 183 -10.69 19.31 16.21
N GLN A 184 -11.52 20.13 15.55
CA GLN A 184 -12.68 20.77 16.16
C GLN A 184 -13.68 19.74 16.70
N SER A 185 -13.96 18.69 15.91
CA SER A 185 -14.85 17.62 16.31
C SER A 185 -14.32 16.90 17.56
N VAL A 186 -13.04 16.53 17.57
CA VAL A 186 -12.41 15.84 18.71
C VAL A 186 -12.38 16.71 19.96
N VAL A 187 -11.90 17.96 19.86
CA VAL A 187 -11.79 18.87 21.01
C VAL A 187 -13.15 19.16 21.64
N ARG A 188 -14.21 19.30 20.82
CA ARG A 188 -15.55 19.61 21.30
C ARG A 188 -16.32 18.39 21.82
N SER A 189 -16.02 17.19 21.30
CA SER A 189 -16.68 15.95 21.70
C SER A 189 -15.99 15.24 22.87
N ASP A 190 -14.70 15.51 23.12
CA ASP A 190 -13.99 14.90 24.23
C ASP A 190 -14.52 15.38 25.58
N ARG A 191 -14.82 14.43 26.47
CA ARG A 191 -15.44 14.71 27.77
C ARG A 191 -14.57 15.59 28.68
N ASN A 192 -13.27 15.55 28.57
CA ASN A 192 -12.36 16.33 29.40
C ASN A 192 -12.12 17.70 28.78
N MET A 193 -11.87 17.77 27.47
CA MET A 193 -11.65 19.03 26.74
C MET A 193 -12.95 19.85 26.62
N GLY A 194 -14.12 19.21 26.58
CA GLY A 194 -15.42 19.89 26.58
C GLY A 194 -15.71 20.69 27.85
N ARG A 195 -14.92 20.50 28.95
CA ARG A 195 -15.02 21.27 30.19
C ARG A 195 -14.10 22.51 30.21
N TRP A 196 -13.23 22.64 29.23
CA TRP A 196 -12.32 23.77 29.13
C TRP A 196 -13.06 25.03 28.69
N ARG A 197 -12.50 26.19 29.01
CA ARG A 197 -13.08 27.44 28.53
C ARG A 197 -13.05 27.47 27.00
N PRO A 198 -14.03 28.09 26.34
CA PRO A 198 -14.07 28.19 24.89
C PRO A 198 -12.80 28.79 24.28
N GLU A 199 -12.15 29.72 24.98
CA GLU A 199 -10.89 30.36 24.59
C GLU A 199 -9.74 29.34 24.55
N ASP A 200 -9.64 28.45 25.55
CA ASP A 200 -8.62 27.41 25.62
C ASP A 200 -8.84 26.34 24.54
N GLN A 201 -10.11 25.96 24.28
CA GLN A 201 -10.45 25.05 23.18
C GLN A 201 -10.07 25.64 21.82
N ASN A 202 -10.38 26.90 21.58
CA ASN A 202 -10.03 27.58 20.33
C ASN A 202 -8.52 27.71 20.15
N LEU A 203 -7.78 28.01 21.22
CA LEU A 203 -6.31 28.05 21.18
C LEU A 203 -5.70 26.71 20.78
N VAL A 204 -6.20 25.61 21.34
CA VAL A 204 -5.75 24.25 20.98
C VAL A 204 -6.08 23.93 19.53
N ILE A 205 -7.31 24.23 19.08
CA ILE A 205 -7.74 24.00 17.70
C ILE A 205 -6.82 24.79 16.75
N GLU A 206 -6.60 26.06 17.00
CA GLU A 206 -5.75 26.91 16.16
C GLU A 206 -4.30 26.43 16.15
N THR A 207 -3.73 26.12 17.33
CA THR A 207 -2.36 25.64 17.45
C THR A 207 -2.14 24.32 16.70
N LEU A 208 -3.04 23.34 16.89
CA LEU A 208 -2.93 22.06 16.23
C LEU A 208 -3.19 22.16 14.73
N SER A 209 -4.16 22.97 14.29
CA SER A 209 -4.44 23.20 12.85
C SER A 209 -3.29 23.90 12.14
N THR A 210 -2.59 24.82 12.83
CA THR A 210 -1.45 25.55 12.25
C THR A 210 -0.20 24.66 12.20
N ASN A 211 0.03 23.84 13.23
CA ASN A 211 1.21 22.96 13.32
C ASN A 211 1.04 21.61 12.57
N SER A 212 -0.16 21.32 12.07
CA SER A 212 -0.42 20.11 11.27
C SER A 212 0.17 20.16 9.87
N ASN A 213 0.73 21.32 9.45
CA ASN A 213 1.46 21.46 8.19
C ASN A 213 2.80 20.70 8.30
N GLY A 214 2.78 19.37 8.12
CA GLY A 214 3.98 18.55 8.00
C GLY A 214 4.20 17.46 9.06
N MET A 215 3.20 17.10 9.84
CA MET A 215 3.23 15.85 10.62
C MET A 215 2.53 14.73 9.90
#